data_67a56a58a3b1d4a9471a9eac5ba322ae
#
_entry.id   67a56a58a3b1d4a9471a9eac5ba322ae
#
_cell.length_a   1.000
_cell.length_b   1.000
_cell.length_c   1.000
_cell.angle_alpha   90.00
_cell.angle_beta   90.00
_cell.angle_gamma   90.00
#
_symmetry.space_group_name_H-M   'P 1'
#
loop_
_entity.id
_entity.type
_entity.pdbx_description
1 polymer ?
#
loop_
_entity_poly.entity_id
_entity_poly.type
_entity_poly.pdbx_seq_one_letter_code
_entity_poly.pdbx_strand_id
1 'polypeptide(L)'
;MRIFAFVVFALFLGAGPASAWREYLYLDQGVAIQFPAAPKAMKSIYNSTLAKGLASTIYSAEDDNVVYKLTVIDLANRPDAGANFLNEAAYGLMREGDVLFTDFPRVYQDVKAIYGVTLVVDRMDGSRVRSSLYYNKGRLYIADAVVLPARGDKDMATPSRYDQTIRFPPDGRFD
;
A
#
# COMPACT_ATOMS: atom_id res chain seq x y z
N MET A 1 51.56 10.54 -45.09
CA MET A 1 50.10 10.39 -45.02
C MET A 1 49.77 9.68 -43.70
N ARG A 2 49.36 10.42 -42.64
CA ARG A 2 49.09 9.87 -41.30
C ARG A 2 47.58 9.79 -41.13
N ILE A 3 47.06 8.55 -41.01
CA ILE A 3 45.64 8.26 -40.80
C ILE A 3 45.41 8.28 -39.27
N PHE A 4 44.64 9.27 -38.79
CA PHE A 4 44.15 9.30 -37.41
C PHE A 4 42.86 8.47 -37.35
N ALA A 5 42.92 7.33 -36.67
CA ALA A 5 41.74 6.54 -36.34
C ALA A 5 41.04 7.16 -35.10
N PHE A 6 39.84 7.72 -35.28
CA PHE A 6 38.96 8.15 -34.19
C PHE A 6 38.24 6.93 -33.63
N VAL A 7 38.60 6.51 -32.42
CA VAL A 7 37.82 5.53 -31.65
C VAL A 7 36.72 6.26 -30.94
N VAL A 8 35.47 6.10 -31.40
CA VAL A 8 34.30 6.58 -30.72
C VAL A 8 33.90 5.58 -29.62
N PHE A 9 34.20 5.94 -28.39
CA PHE A 9 33.77 5.17 -27.21
C PHE A 9 32.31 5.50 -26.92
N ALA A 10 31.37 4.64 -27.35
CA ALA A 10 29.96 4.77 -27.03
C ALA A 10 29.76 4.35 -25.56
N LEU A 11 29.63 5.34 -24.68
CA LEU A 11 29.16 5.16 -23.31
C LEU A 11 27.67 4.74 -23.35
N PHE A 12 27.39 3.46 -23.30
CA PHE A 12 26.08 2.95 -22.94
C PHE A 12 25.88 3.23 -21.45
N LEU A 13 25.28 4.37 -21.13
CA LEU A 13 24.64 4.61 -19.84
C LEU A 13 23.46 3.62 -19.75
N GLY A 14 23.69 2.51 -19.08
CA GLY A 14 22.63 1.57 -18.72
C GLY A 14 21.66 2.25 -17.76
N ALA A 15 20.63 2.93 -18.32
CA ALA A 15 19.45 3.24 -17.56
C ALA A 15 18.81 1.89 -17.20
N GLY A 16 19.00 1.45 -15.95
CA GLY A 16 18.24 0.34 -15.40
C GLY A 16 16.75 0.60 -15.65
N PRO A 17 15.94 -0.43 -15.91
CA PRO A 17 14.52 -0.24 -16.15
C PRO A 17 13.93 0.51 -14.94
N ALA A 18 13.47 1.73 -15.16
CA ALA A 18 12.68 2.44 -14.16
C ALA A 18 11.54 1.51 -13.77
N SER A 19 11.43 1.18 -12.48
CA SER A 19 10.38 0.31 -11.97
C SER A 19 9.03 0.90 -12.38
N ALA A 20 8.40 0.28 -13.38
CA ALA A 20 7.12 0.76 -13.91
C ALA A 20 6.02 0.25 -13.00
N TRP A 21 5.43 1.14 -12.20
CA TRP A 21 4.27 0.84 -11.38
C TRP A 21 3.16 0.26 -12.23
N ARG A 22 2.64 -0.92 -11.82
CA ARG A 22 1.57 -1.63 -12.52
C ARG A 22 0.37 -1.77 -11.61
N GLU A 23 -0.81 -1.64 -12.18
CA GLU A 23 -2.05 -1.90 -11.48
C GLU A 23 -2.31 -3.40 -11.40
N TYR A 24 -2.68 -3.84 -10.21
CA TYR A 24 -3.11 -5.20 -9.92
C TYR A 24 -4.55 -5.17 -9.44
N LEU A 25 -5.34 -5.98 -10.11
CA LEU A 25 -6.77 -6.07 -9.93
C LEU A 25 -7.10 -7.36 -9.19
N TYR A 26 -7.67 -7.24 -8.00
CA TYR A 26 -8.09 -8.35 -7.15
C TYR A 26 -9.62 -8.40 -7.11
N LEU A 27 -10.24 -8.97 -8.17
CA LEU A 27 -11.69 -9.03 -8.34
C LEU A 27 -12.40 -9.65 -7.14
N ASP A 28 -11.92 -10.81 -6.68
CA ASP A 28 -12.49 -11.51 -5.52
C ASP A 28 -12.38 -10.72 -4.22
N GLN A 29 -11.45 -9.76 -4.18
CA GLN A 29 -11.24 -8.89 -3.04
C GLN A 29 -11.93 -7.52 -3.21
N GLY A 30 -12.40 -7.19 -4.41
CA GLY A 30 -13.08 -5.92 -4.71
C GLY A 30 -12.18 -4.69 -4.62
N VAL A 31 -10.91 -4.81 -4.99
CA VAL A 31 -9.92 -3.73 -4.90
C VAL A 31 -8.92 -3.80 -6.05
N ALA A 32 -8.46 -2.63 -6.51
CA ALA A 32 -7.29 -2.46 -7.37
C ALA A 32 -6.29 -1.52 -6.71
N ILE A 33 -5.00 -1.77 -6.92
CA ILE A 33 -3.91 -0.94 -6.42
C ILE A 33 -2.66 -1.14 -7.29
N GLN A 34 -1.81 -0.13 -7.38
CA GLN A 34 -0.54 -0.27 -8.10
C GLN A 34 0.57 -0.76 -7.18
N PHE A 35 1.46 -1.60 -7.72
CA PHE A 35 2.72 -1.99 -7.08
C PHE A 35 3.91 -1.73 -8.01
N PRO A 36 5.10 -1.44 -7.45
CA PRO A 36 6.32 -1.22 -8.24
C PRO A 36 6.84 -2.50 -8.89
N ALA A 37 6.52 -3.67 -8.32
CA ALA A 37 6.87 -4.99 -8.82
C ALA A 37 5.70 -5.96 -8.64
N ALA A 38 5.79 -7.17 -9.21
CA ALA A 38 4.77 -8.20 -9.03
C ALA A 38 4.64 -8.59 -7.55
N PRO A 39 3.49 -8.35 -6.90
CA PRO A 39 3.33 -8.63 -5.49
C PRO A 39 3.21 -10.13 -5.21
N LYS A 40 3.79 -10.56 -4.10
CA LYS A 40 3.60 -11.90 -3.53
C LYS A 40 2.34 -11.90 -2.69
N ALA A 41 1.49 -12.90 -2.88
CA ALA A 41 0.28 -13.09 -2.08
C ALA A 41 0.49 -14.13 -0.99
N MET A 42 0.06 -13.82 0.23
CA MET A 42 0.14 -14.71 1.39
C MET A 42 -1.19 -14.72 2.13
N LYS A 43 -1.75 -15.90 2.40
CA LYS A 43 -2.89 -16.04 3.31
C LYS A 43 -2.41 -15.86 4.74
N SER A 44 -3.20 -15.16 5.54
CA SER A 44 -2.86 -14.83 6.93
C SER A 44 -4.12 -14.80 7.78
N ILE A 45 -3.92 -14.63 9.08
CA ILE A 45 -4.99 -14.46 10.06
C ILE A 45 -4.80 -13.10 10.72
N TYR A 46 -5.83 -12.28 10.66
CA TYR A 46 -5.86 -11.01 11.38
C TYR A 46 -6.50 -11.20 12.76
N ASN A 47 -5.83 -10.69 13.77
CA ASN A 47 -6.32 -10.69 15.15
C ASN A 47 -6.37 -9.26 15.66
N SER A 48 -7.49 -8.91 16.26
CA SER A 48 -7.70 -7.62 16.89
C SER A 48 -8.32 -7.79 18.28
N THR A 49 -8.54 -6.70 18.99
CA THR A 49 -9.30 -6.74 20.26
C THR A 49 -10.77 -7.04 20.04
N LEU A 50 -11.30 -6.68 18.85
CA LEU A 50 -12.70 -6.88 18.48
C LEU A 50 -13.01 -8.29 17.98
N ALA A 51 -12.03 -8.97 17.37
CA ALA A 51 -12.19 -10.34 16.88
C ALA A 51 -10.83 -11.04 16.67
N LYS A 52 -10.86 -12.36 16.81
CA LYS A 52 -9.74 -13.25 16.53
C LYS A 52 -10.05 -14.13 15.33
N GLY A 53 -9.01 -14.59 14.64
CA GLY A 53 -9.14 -15.60 13.60
C GLY A 53 -9.77 -15.10 12.29
N LEU A 54 -9.74 -13.79 12.00
CA LEU A 54 -10.28 -13.25 10.75
C LEU A 54 -9.39 -13.62 9.58
N ALA A 55 -10.00 -14.16 8.52
CA ALA A 55 -9.29 -14.49 7.30
C ALA A 55 -8.74 -13.21 6.66
N SER A 56 -7.47 -13.23 6.29
CA SER A 56 -6.82 -12.13 5.60
C SER A 56 -5.91 -12.59 4.47
N THR A 57 -5.66 -11.70 3.53
CA THR A 57 -4.69 -11.90 2.46
C THR A 57 -3.78 -10.69 2.43
N ILE A 58 -2.47 -10.93 2.40
CA ILE A 58 -1.45 -9.90 2.30
C ILE A 58 -0.81 -10.02 0.92
N TYR A 59 -0.81 -8.92 0.18
CA TYR A 59 -0.06 -8.74 -1.06
C TYR A 59 1.11 -7.82 -0.77
N SER A 60 2.34 -8.21 -1.12
CA SER A 60 3.52 -7.42 -0.82
C SER A 60 4.51 -7.38 -1.96
N ALA A 61 5.11 -6.22 -2.20
CA ALA A 61 6.23 -6.01 -3.11
C ALA A 61 7.24 -5.06 -2.46
N GLU A 62 8.48 -5.15 -2.90
CA GLU A 62 9.58 -4.30 -2.43
C GLU A 62 10.17 -3.53 -3.61
N ASP A 63 10.53 -2.29 -3.37
CA ASP A 63 11.26 -1.45 -4.32
C ASP A 63 12.23 -0.58 -3.52
N ASP A 64 13.54 -0.75 -3.79
CA ASP A 64 14.62 -0.13 -3.06
C ASP A 64 14.53 -0.38 -1.53
N ASN A 65 14.22 0.66 -0.74
CA ASN A 65 14.12 0.60 0.71
C ASN A 65 12.67 0.65 1.22
N VAL A 66 11.69 0.49 0.34
CA VAL A 66 10.27 0.55 0.69
C VAL A 66 9.59 -0.80 0.49
N VAL A 67 8.88 -1.24 1.52
CA VAL A 67 8.00 -2.41 1.45
C VAL A 67 6.57 -1.94 1.32
N TYR A 68 5.93 -2.31 0.20
CA TYR A 68 4.53 -2.00 -0.10
C TYR A 68 3.67 -3.21 0.24
N LYS A 69 2.58 -2.99 0.98
CA LYS A 69 1.66 -4.07 1.38
C LYS A 69 0.22 -3.61 1.19
N LEU A 70 -0.61 -4.51 0.68
CA LEU A 70 -2.06 -4.43 0.77
C LEU A 70 -2.53 -5.61 1.61
N THR A 71 -3.11 -5.34 2.77
CA THR A 71 -3.77 -6.35 3.59
C THR A 71 -5.28 -6.23 3.41
N VAL A 72 -5.92 -7.32 3.01
CA VAL A 72 -7.38 -7.40 2.89
C VAL A 72 -7.90 -8.37 3.95
N ILE A 73 -8.75 -7.89 4.83
CA ILE A 73 -9.31 -8.63 5.95
C ILE A 73 -10.80 -8.84 5.72
N ASP A 74 -11.26 -10.08 5.76
CA ASP A 74 -12.66 -10.43 5.56
C ASP A 74 -13.46 -10.26 6.86
N LEU A 75 -14.42 -9.32 6.83
CA LEU A 75 -15.37 -9.02 7.90
C LEU A 75 -16.80 -9.40 7.51
N ALA A 76 -16.98 -10.26 6.50
CA ALA A 76 -18.30 -10.58 5.92
C ALA A 76 -19.35 -11.00 6.97
N ASN A 77 -18.92 -11.64 8.04
CA ASN A 77 -19.79 -12.03 9.16
C ASN A 77 -20.07 -10.90 10.17
N ARG A 78 -19.54 -9.69 9.93
CA ARG A 78 -19.63 -8.53 10.85
C ARG A 78 -19.77 -7.21 10.09
N PRO A 79 -20.77 -7.08 9.20
CA PRO A 79 -20.88 -5.90 8.32
C PRO A 79 -21.08 -4.59 9.09
N ASP A 80 -21.75 -4.65 10.25
CA ASP A 80 -22.07 -3.47 11.06
C ASP A 80 -20.89 -2.99 11.92
N ALA A 81 -19.83 -3.78 12.03
CA ALA A 81 -18.66 -3.47 12.85
C ALA A 81 -17.52 -2.81 12.08
N GLY A 82 -17.66 -2.56 10.78
CA GLY A 82 -16.57 -2.10 9.91
C GLY A 82 -15.89 -0.82 10.36
N ALA A 83 -16.66 0.18 10.82
CA ALA A 83 -16.10 1.43 11.34
C ALA A 83 -15.29 1.20 12.63
N ASN A 84 -15.73 0.28 13.50
CA ASN A 84 -14.99 -0.06 14.72
C ASN A 84 -13.66 -0.75 14.40
N PHE A 85 -13.65 -1.68 13.44
CA PHE A 85 -12.40 -2.33 12.99
C PHE A 85 -11.45 -1.36 12.34
N LEU A 86 -11.94 -0.42 11.52
CA LEU A 86 -11.12 0.63 10.91
C LEU A 86 -10.47 1.50 11.99
N ASN A 87 -11.27 1.97 12.97
CA ASN A 87 -10.77 2.78 14.07
C ASN A 87 -9.76 2.01 14.93
N GLU A 88 -10.04 0.76 15.27
CA GLU A 88 -9.11 -0.07 16.05
C GLU A 88 -7.78 -0.27 15.34
N ALA A 89 -7.80 -0.56 14.04
CA ALA A 89 -6.59 -0.71 13.24
C ALA A 89 -5.79 0.61 13.19
N ALA A 90 -6.47 1.75 13.00
CA ALA A 90 -5.83 3.07 13.04
C ALA A 90 -5.20 3.35 14.42
N TYR A 91 -5.90 3.10 15.52
CA TYR A 91 -5.35 3.24 16.87
C TYR A 91 -4.21 2.27 17.14
N GLY A 92 -4.24 1.08 16.56
CA GLY A 92 -3.14 0.12 16.60
C GLY A 92 -1.86 0.71 16.05
N LEU A 93 -1.95 1.29 14.84
CA LEU A 93 -0.83 1.97 14.17
C LEU A 93 -0.31 3.18 14.97
N MET A 94 -1.21 4.02 15.51
CA MET A 94 -0.83 5.18 16.32
C MET A 94 0.00 4.81 17.55
N ARG A 95 -0.15 3.60 18.08
CA ARG A 95 0.63 3.12 19.23
C ARG A 95 2.00 2.54 18.86
N GLU A 96 2.30 2.40 17.57
CA GLU A 96 3.60 1.88 17.13
C GLU A 96 4.73 2.92 17.17
N GLY A 97 4.40 4.21 17.35
CA GLY A 97 5.39 5.29 17.41
C GLY A 97 4.79 6.68 17.38
N ASP A 98 5.54 7.63 16.87
CA ASP A 98 5.15 9.04 16.77
C ASP A 98 4.30 9.29 15.54
N VAL A 99 3.08 9.77 15.73
CA VAL A 99 2.18 10.12 14.62
C VAL A 99 2.57 11.48 14.05
N LEU A 100 3.04 11.48 12.80
CA LEU A 100 3.48 12.70 12.10
C LEU A 100 2.36 13.35 11.29
N PHE A 101 1.42 12.54 10.82
CA PHE A 101 0.35 13.01 9.93
C PHE A 101 -0.88 12.15 10.07
N THR A 102 -2.05 12.78 9.98
CA THR A 102 -3.35 12.11 9.93
C THR A 102 -4.22 12.82 8.90
N ASP A 103 -4.89 12.05 8.04
CA ASP A 103 -5.84 12.56 7.05
C ASP A 103 -7.03 11.61 6.93
N PHE A 104 -8.13 12.11 6.36
CA PHE A 104 -9.38 11.37 6.14
C PHE A 104 -9.73 11.36 4.65
N PRO A 105 -9.03 10.55 3.85
CA PRO A 105 -9.23 10.49 2.42
C PRO A 105 -10.59 9.92 2.05
N ARG A 106 -11.03 10.25 0.82
CA ARG A 106 -12.22 9.70 0.19
C ARG A 106 -11.86 9.09 -1.15
N VAL A 107 -12.26 7.83 -1.33
CA VAL A 107 -12.19 7.15 -2.62
C VAL A 107 -13.62 6.95 -3.12
N TYR A 108 -13.87 7.29 -4.38
CA TYR A 108 -15.20 7.14 -4.95
C TYR A 108 -15.34 5.79 -5.64
N GLN A 109 -16.43 5.10 -5.33
CA GLN A 109 -16.93 3.95 -6.08
C GLN A 109 -18.24 4.40 -6.71
N ASP A 110 -18.23 4.71 -8.01
CA ASP A 110 -19.30 5.43 -8.69
C ASP A 110 -19.63 6.75 -7.96
N VAL A 111 -20.86 6.88 -7.49
CA VAL A 111 -21.34 8.05 -6.71
C VAL A 111 -21.15 7.90 -5.21
N LYS A 112 -20.72 6.73 -4.74
CA LYS A 112 -20.58 6.45 -3.31
C LYS A 112 -19.16 6.80 -2.84
N ALA A 113 -19.05 7.68 -1.86
CA ALA A 113 -17.78 7.95 -1.18
C ALA A 113 -17.48 6.86 -0.14
N ILE A 114 -16.28 6.29 -0.23
CA ILE A 114 -15.70 5.39 0.76
C ILE A 114 -14.68 6.21 1.53
N TYR A 115 -14.93 6.39 2.82
CA TYR A 115 -14.08 7.17 3.71
C TYR A 115 -13.00 6.27 4.31
N GLY A 116 -11.79 6.81 4.41
CA GLY A 116 -10.63 6.15 5.00
C GLY A 116 -9.97 6.98 6.07
N VAL A 117 -8.91 6.41 6.62
CA VAL A 117 -7.95 7.08 7.50
C VAL A 117 -6.57 6.85 6.95
N THR A 118 -5.78 7.91 6.77
CA THR A 118 -4.36 7.83 6.43
C THR A 118 -3.53 8.31 7.60
N LEU A 119 -2.52 7.54 7.96
CA LEU A 119 -1.57 7.84 9.03
C LEU A 119 -0.14 7.78 8.49
N VAL A 120 0.71 8.67 8.99
CA VAL A 120 2.17 8.54 8.87
C VAL A 120 2.73 8.42 10.27
N VAL A 121 3.45 7.33 10.53
CA VAL A 121 3.97 7.02 11.86
C VAL A 121 5.47 6.73 11.77
N ASP A 122 6.27 7.43 12.58
CA ASP A 122 7.67 7.06 12.83
C ASP A 122 7.69 6.00 13.93
N ARG A 123 8.03 4.77 13.57
CA ARG A 123 8.04 3.64 14.49
C ARG A 123 9.27 3.63 15.38
N MET A 124 9.15 2.96 16.52
CA MET A 124 10.25 2.81 17.49
C MET A 124 11.46 2.05 16.92
N ASP A 125 11.28 1.21 15.90
CA ASP A 125 12.34 0.49 15.19
C ASP A 125 13.09 1.37 14.17
N GLY A 126 12.72 2.63 14.04
CA GLY A 126 13.28 3.61 13.11
C GLY A 126 12.70 3.56 11.70
N SER A 127 11.78 2.64 11.41
CA SER A 127 11.03 2.66 10.15
C SER A 127 9.97 3.76 10.17
N ARG A 128 9.57 4.21 8.98
CA ARG A 128 8.40 5.09 8.80
C ARG A 128 7.36 4.37 7.99
N VAL A 129 6.13 4.34 8.47
CA VAL A 129 5.00 3.80 7.72
C VAL A 129 4.04 4.91 7.32
N ARG A 130 3.62 4.88 6.05
CA ARG A 130 2.41 5.53 5.59
C ARG A 130 1.36 4.45 5.36
N SER A 131 0.24 4.55 6.06
CA SER A 131 -0.82 3.56 6.04
C SER A 131 -2.15 4.23 5.72
N SER A 132 -2.88 3.71 4.73
CA SER A 132 -4.23 4.14 4.41
C SER A 132 -5.19 2.97 4.60
N LEU A 133 -6.19 3.19 5.46
CA LEU A 133 -7.16 2.21 5.88
C LEU A 133 -8.52 2.57 5.32
N TYR A 134 -9.24 1.57 4.80
CA TYR A 134 -10.59 1.73 4.26
C TYR A 134 -11.47 0.55 4.67
N TYR A 135 -12.74 0.83 4.91
CA TYR A 135 -13.75 -0.21 5.03
C TYR A 135 -14.74 -0.11 3.87
N ASN A 136 -14.93 -1.22 3.17
CA ASN A 136 -15.91 -1.30 2.08
C ASN A 136 -16.47 -2.72 1.93
N LYS A 137 -17.79 -2.84 1.79
CA LYS A 137 -18.50 -4.10 1.49
C LYS A 137 -18.04 -5.31 2.35
N GLY A 138 -17.95 -5.12 3.67
CA GLY A 138 -17.58 -6.19 4.60
C GLY A 138 -16.10 -6.53 4.65
N ARG A 139 -15.23 -5.68 4.11
CA ARG A 139 -13.76 -5.86 4.15
C ARG A 139 -13.07 -4.64 4.68
N LEU A 140 -12.02 -4.87 5.47
CA LEU A 140 -11.06 -3.86 5.86
C LEU A 140 -9.82 -3.99 4.97
N TYR A 141 -9.42 -2.89 4.38
CA TYR A 141 -8.23 -2.76 3.53
C TYR A 141 -7.22 -1.89 4.22
N ILE A 142 -5.97 -2.36 4.29
CA ILE A 142 -4.84 -1.63 4.85
C ILE A 142 -3.75 -1.58 3.79
N ALA A 143 -3.47 -0.39 3.28
CA ALA A 143 -2.41 -0.14 2.29
C ALA A 143 -1.23 0.53 3.00
N ASP A 144 -0.16 -0.23 3.23
CA ASP A 144 1.04 0.21 3.93
C ASP A 144 2.20 0.42 2.95
N ALA A 145 2.88 1.54 3.07
CA ALA A 145 4.20 1.76 2.52
C ALA A 145 5.18 2.00 3.66
N VAL A 146 6.11 1.05 3.87
CA VAL A 146 7.05 1.04 4.99
C VAL A 146 8.44 1.36 4.48
N VAL A 147 8.96 2.53 4.85
CA VAL A 147 10.36 2.93 4.59
C VAL A 147 11.25 2.32 5.66
N LEU A 148 12.18 1.45 5.24
CA LEU A 148 13.05 0.71 6.17
C LEU A 148 14.19 1.59 6.70
N PRO A 149 14.61 1.42 7.98
CA PRO A 149 15.57 2.30 8.62
C PRO A 149 16.99 2.21 8.03
N ALA A 150 17.41 1.03 7.57
CA ALA A 150 18.78 0.76 7.15
C ALA A 150 19.20 1.45 5.84
N ARG A 151 18.24 1.96 5.06
CA ARG A 151 18.48 2.62 3.77
C ARG A 151 17.69 3.92 3.63
N GLY A 152 17.14 4.40 4.73
CA GLY A 152 16.00 5.26 4.80
C GLY A 152 16.18 6.68 4.29
N ASP A 153 15.93 6.93 3.03
CA ASP A 153 15.36 8.21 2.66
C ASP A 153 13.90 8.22 3.14
N LYS A 154 13.62 9.05 4.15
CA LYS A 154 12.28 9.21 4.68
C LYS A 154 11.42 10.14 3.81
N ASP A 155 11.79 10.33 2.53
CA ASP A 155 10.95 11.03 1.56
C ASP A 155 9.64 10.24 1.35
N MET A 156 8.53 10.91 1.60
CA MET A 156 7.20 10.34 1.52
C MET A 156 6.55 10.46 0.13
N ALA A 157 7.26 10.99 -0.87
CA ALA A 157 6.69 11.20 -2.22
C ALA A 157 6.28 9.86 -2.87
N THR A 158 7.17 8.86 -2.88
CA THR A 158 6.86 7.54 -3.43
C THR A 158 5.83 6.78 -2.60
N PRO A 159 5.95 6.70 -1.25
CA PRO A 159 4.91 6.15 -0.40
C PRO A 159 3.54 6.82 -0.59
N SER A 160 3.48 8.15 -0.72
CA SER A 160 2.22 8.87 -0.97
C SER A 160 1.58 8.48 -2.29
N ARG A 161 2.38 8.14 -3.30
CA ARG A 161 1.87 7.64 -4.57
C ARG A 161 1.14 6.30 -4.41
N TYR A 162 1.62 5.43 -3.55
CA TYR A 162 1.08 4.09 -3.37
C TYR A 162 -0.38 4.10 -2.91
N ASP A 163 -0.66 4.79 -1.81
CA ASP A 163 -2.01 4.84 -1.24
C ASP A 163 -3.02 5.61 -2.10
N GLN A 164 -2.54 6.52 -2.96
CA GLN A 164 -3.38 7.25 -3.91
C GLN A 164 -3.84 6.39 -5.10
N THR A 165 -3.24 5.22 -5.32
CA THR A 165 -3.60 4.33 -6.42
C THR A 165 -4.71 3.35 -6.06
N ILE A 166 -5.16 3.29 -4.80
CA ILE A 166 -6.22 2.37 -4.38
C ILE A 166 -7.55 2.76 -5.01
N ARG A 167 -8.24 1.76 -5.56
CA ARG A 167 -9.57 1.92 -6.17
C ARG A 167 -10.49 0.79 -5.76
N PHE A 168 -11.77 1.10 -5.64
CA PHE A 168 -12.82 0.13 -5.37
C PHE A 168 -13.76 0.09 -6.58
N PRO A 169 -13.68 -0.96 -7.40
CA PRO A 169 -14.53 -1.06 -8.59
C PRO A 169 -16.00 -1.26 -8.22
N PRO A 170 -16.92 -0.74 -9.03
CA PRO A 170 -18.33 -1.05 -8.90
C PRO A 170 -18.55 -2.53 -9.15
N ASP A 171 -19.25 -3.22 -8.23
CA ASP A 171 -19.69 -4.62 -8.34
C ASP A 171 -18.69 -5.63 -8.94
N GLY A 172 -17.37 -5.38 -8.73
CA GLY A 172 -16.31 -6.24 -9.24
C GLY A 172 -16.09 -6.15 -10.75
N ARG A 173 -16.67 -5.16 -11.43
CA ARG A 173 -16.41 -4.87 -12.84
C ARG A 173 -15.43 -3.72 -12.97
N PHE A 174 -14.48 -3.89 -13.87
CA PHE A 174 -13.58 -2.86 -14.36
C PHE A 174 -13.90 -2.69 -15.86
N ASP A 175 -14.38 -1.54 -16.23
CA ASP A 175 -14.46 -1.12 -17.63
C ASP A 175 -13.13 -0.53 -18.07
#